data_88f54d7e84dc2bfae7e9aba9ab79be81
#
_entry.id   88f54d7e84dc2bfae7e9aba9ab79be81
#
_cell.length_a   1.000
_cell.length_b   1.000
_cell.length_c   1.000
_cell.angle_alpha   90.00
_cell.angle_beta   90.00
_cell.angle_gamma   90.00
#
_symmetry.space_group_name_H-M   'P 1'
#
loop_
_entity.id
_entity.type
_entity.pdbx_description
1 polymer ?
#
loop_
_entity_poly.entity_id
_entity_poly.type
_entity_poly.pdbx_seq_one_letter_code
_entity_poly.pdbx_strand_id
1 'polypeptide(L)'
;MTTIYQVSELAKVSLATVSRVMNGNSRVSDKTREKVLAAMKELGYRPNLTAQSLASNRSNCVGILVPEIHGPFFGQMMSAVETELRAAGKHVIITAGHSDEEKEKDGIEFLISRNCDAIIAHVEAVDDDYIKGLEAEKTPIIFISRYVESLADRCISLDNELGGYIATSTLIAHGHKEIACIAGPQTKSDAVARLAGHKRAMNEHGLTIKDSLIYEGEFKEIGGKLGLEKFIKSNDNFTAIACGNDEIASGAMTYAREHGLHLPDDLSVIGFDNVVFASHLYPKLTTIENPVNQMGKTAAKMVLRDVYKQQQDEIQHFYSPTLINRDSIADLT
;
A
#
# COMPACT_ATOMS: atom_id res chain seq x y z
N MET A 1 2.07 -23.34 -34.89
CA MET A 1 1.77 -22.07 -34.19
C MET A 1 1.33 -21.06 -35.22
N THR A 2 0.14 -20.51 -35.10
CA THR A 2 -0.39 -19.52 -36.06
C THR A 2 0.44 -18.25 -36.03
N THR A 3 0.72 -17.70 -37.22
CA THR A 3 1.61 -16.53 -37.37
C THR A 3 0.84 -15.30 -37.86
N ILE A 4 1.40 -14.12 -37.66
CA ILE A 4 0.85 -12.85 -38.15
C ILE A 4 0.74 -12.85 -39.68
N TYR A 5 1.59 -13.61 -40.38
CA TYR A 5 1.56 -13.78 -41.85
C TYR A 5 0.26 -14.47 -42.31
N GLN A 6 -0.16 -15.53 -41.61
CA GLN A 6 -1.41 -16.23 -41.90
C GLN A 6 -2.64 -15.36 -41.66
N VAL A 7 -2.63 -14.52 -40.61
CA VAL A 7 -3.69 -13.53 -40.39
C VAL A 7 -3.75 -12.50 -41.51
N SER A 8 -2.60 -11.99 -41.93
CA SER A 8 -2.47 -11.04 -43.05
C SER A 8 -3.05 -11.62 -44.35
N GLU A 9 -2.70 -12.88 -44.65
CA GLU A 9 -3.16 -13.60 -45.84
C GLU A 9 -4.67 -13.82 -45.81
N LEU A 10 -5.22 -14.36 -44.73
CA LEU A 10 -6.66 -14.59 -44.55
C LEU A 10 -7.48 -13.31 -44.59
N ALA A 11 -7.04 -12.26 -43.91
CA ALA A 11 -7.70 -10.95 -43.89
C ALA A 11 -7.51 -10.15 -45.21
N LYS A 12 -6.62 -10.61 -46.11
CA LYS A 12 -6.23 -9.93 -47.36
C LYS A 12 -5.78 -8.47 -47.14
N VAL A 13 -4.91 -8.28 -46.16
CA VAL A 13 -4.33 -6.97 -45.79
C VAL A 13 -2.83 -7.12 -45.57
N SER A 14 -2.08 -6.00 -45.55
CA SER A 14 -0.64 -6.05 -45.28
C SER A 14 -0.36 -6.38 -43.81
N LEU A 15 0.82 -6.94 -43.51
CA LEU A 15 1.32 -7.17 -42.17
C LEU A 15 1.28 -5.87 -41.31
N ALA A 16 1.63 -4.75 -41.93
CA ALA A 16 1.57 -3.44 -41.27
C ALA A 16 0.12 -3.06 -40.86
N THR A 17 -0.88 -3.47 -41.69
CA THR A 17 -2.29 -3.25 -41.34
C THR A 17 -2.73 -4.13 -40.18
N VAL A 18 -2.33 -5.42 -40.18
CA VAL A 18 -2.61 -6.33 -39.04
C VAL A 18 -2.00 -5.75 -37.75
N SER A 19 -0.73 -5.33 -37.79
CA SER A 19 -0.06 -4.71 -36.63
C SER A 19 -0.76 -3.44 -36.15
N ARG A 20 -1.23 -2.57 -37.07
CA ARG A 20 -1.98 -1.35 -36.69
C ARG A 20 -3.32 -1.69 -36.03
N VAL A 21 -4.03 -2.72 -36.51
CA VAL A 21 -5.28 -3.19 -35.88
C VAL A 21 -5.00 -3.72 -34.48
N MET A 22 -3.96 -4.55 -34.31
CA MET A 22 -3.56 -5.11 -33.02
C MET A 22 -3.16 -4.03 -32.01
N ASN A 23 -2.54 -2.95 -32.47
CA ASN A 23 -2.12 -1.82 -31.63
C ASN A 23 -3.21 -0.73 -31.46
N GLY A 24 -4.46 -1.00 -31.85
CA GLY A 24 -5.57 -0.08 -31.64
C GLY A 24 -5.51 1.22 -32.48
N ASN A 25 -4.70 1.27 -33.53
CA ASN A 25 -4.48 2.50 -34.31
C ASN A 25 -5.78 2.99 -34.97
N SER A 26 -6.16 4.24 -34.73
CA SER A 26 -7.38 4.89 -35.24
C SER A 26 -7.36 5.11 -36.77
N ARG A 27 -6.21 5.01 -37.43
CA ARG A 27 -6.08 5.19 -38.89
C ARG A 27 -6.54 3.99 -39.72
N VAL A 28 -7.04 2.93 -39.07
CA VAL A 28 -7.59 1.76 -39.77
C VAL A 28 -9.10 1.83 -39.75
N SER A 29 -9.75 1.68 -40.94
CA SER A 29 -11.22 1.70 -41.02
C SER A 29 -11.84 0.53 -40.26
N ASP A 30 -13.04 0.71 -39.72
CA ASP A 30 -13.76 -0.31 -38.95
C ASP A 30 -13.94 -1.60 -39.74
N LYS A 31 -14.31 -1.49 -41.03
CA LYS A 31 -14.43 -2.65 -41.94
C LYS A 31 -13.12 -3.45 -42.02
N THR A 32 -11.98 -2.78 -42.03
CA THR A 32 -10.66 -3.48 -42.08
C THR A 32 -10.32 -4.09 -40.74
N ARG A 33 -10.66 -3.39 -39.66
CA ARG A 33 -10.49 -3.88 -38.28
C ARG A 33 -11.29 -5.15 -38.04
N GLU A 34 -12.56 -5.18 -38.44
CA GLU A 34 -13.43 -6.36 -38.33
C GLU A 34 -12.89 -7.56 -39.09
N LYS A 35 -12.41 -7.36 -40.33
CA LYS A 35 -11.79 -8.45 -41.13
C LYS A 35 -10.56 -9.05 -40.44
N VAL A 36 -9.68 -8.22 -39.88
CA VAL A 36 -8.48 -8.72 -39.21
C VAL A 36 -8.86 -9.45 -37.91
N LEU A 37 -9.77 -8.92 -37.12
CA LEU A 37 -10.24 -9.55 -35.86
C LEU A 37 -10.94 -10.89 -36.15
N ALA A 38 -11.75 -10.97 -37.24
CA ALA A 38 -12.37 -12.22 -37.67
C ALA A 38 -11.33 -13.26 -38.09
N ALA A 39 -10.33 -12.88 -38.89
CA ALA A 39 -9.24 -13.78 -39.28
C ALA A 39 -8.41 -14.24 -38.07
N MET A 40 -8.13 -13.37 -37.12
CA MET A 40 -7.44 -13.76 -35.87
C MET A 40 -8.24 -14.77 -35.07
N LYS A 41 -9.56 -14.59 -34.98
CA LYS A 41 -10.48 -15.49 -34.26
C LYS A 41 -10.54 -16.86 -34.95
N GLU A 42 -10.70 -16.88 -36.28
CA GLU A 42 -10.78 -18.09 -37.08
C GLU A 42 -9.50 -18.92 -36.96
N LEU A 43 -8.34 -18.30 -37.02
CA LEU A 43 -7.04 -18.96 -36.93
C LEU A 43 -6.61 -19.25 -35.47
N GLY A 44 -7.37 -18.84 -34.47
CA GLY A 44 -6.95 -18.90 -33.06
C GLY A 44 -5.65 -18.14 -32.79
N TYR A 45 -5.36 -17.12 -33.61
CA TYR A 45 -4.13 -16.34 -33.48
C TYR A 45 -4.19 -15.46 -32.23
N ARG A 46 -3.18 -15.59 -31.38
CA ARG A 46 -2.95 -14.70 -30.23
C ARG A 46 -1.68 -13.87 -30.50
N PRO A 47 -1.76 -12.54 -30.34
CA PRO A 47 -0.57 -11.70 -30.49
C PRO A 47 0.55 -12.17 -29.55
N ASN A 48 1.76 -12.23 -30.07
CA ASN A 48 2.93 -12.49 -29.22
C ASN A 48 3.34 -11.19 -28.54
N LEU A 49 3.02 -11.07 -27.25
CA LEU A 49 3.32 -9.88 -26.45
C LEU A 49 4.82 -9.58 -26.40
N THR A 50 5.68 -10.60 -26.37
CA THR A 50 7.13 -10.43 -26.41
C THR A 50 7.59 -9.78 -27.71
N ALA A 51 7.05 -10.21 -28.86
CA ALA A 51 7.37 -9.59 -30.14
C ALA A 51 6.82 -8.16 -30.24
N GLN A 52 5.66 -7.89 -29.64
CA GLN A 52 5.12 -6.53 -29.58
C GLN A 52 5.96 -5.62 -28.68
N SER A 53 6.40 -6.10 -27.53
CA SER A 53 7.25 -5.33 -26.61
C SER A 53 8.59 -4.99 -27.23
N LEU A 54 9.21 -5.91 -27.97
CA LEU A 54 10.43 -5.65 -28.73
C LEU A 54 10.23 -4.56 -29.80
N ALA A 55 9.10 -4.57 -30.51
CA ALA A 55 8.80 -3.62 -31.56
C ALA A 55 8.45 -2.21 -31.02
N SER A 56 7.82 -2.13 -29.86
CA SER A 56 7.37 -0.88 -29.23
C SER A 56 8.33 -0.36 -28.15
N ASN A 57 9.32 -1.16 -27.76
CA ASN A 57 10.18 -0.96 -26.59
C ASN A 57 9.35 -0.73 -25.30
N ARG A 58 8.19 -1.38 -25.22
CA ARG A 58 7.24 -1.30 -24.08
C ARG A 58 6.59 -2.65 -23.82
N SER A 59 6.64 -3.12 -22.59
CA SER A 59 5.98 -4.35 -22.16
C SER A 59 4.49 -4.15 -21.86
N ASN A 60 4.09 -2.91 -21.56
CA ASN A 60 2.80 -2.56 -20.98
C ASN A 60 2.52 -3.28 -19.64
N CYS A 61 3.57 -3.67 -18.95
CA CYS A 61 3.54 -4.24 -17.62
C CYS A 61 4.22 -3.31 -16.63
N VAL A 62 3.63 -3.17 -15.45
CA VAL A 62 4.16 -2.43 -14.31
C VAL A 62 4.39 -3.40 -13.16
N GLY A 63 5.58 -3.37 -12.57
CA GLY A 63 5.89 -4.16 -11.38
C GLY A 63 5.26 -3.56 -10.14
N ILE A 64 4.81 -4.41 -9.23
CA ILE A 64 4.40 -4.00 -7.87
C ILE A 64 5.21 -4.85 -6.89
N LEU A 65 5.98 -4.21 -6.02
CA LEU A 65 6.66 -4.85 -4.91
C LEU A 65 6.00 -4.41 -3.60
N VAL A 66 5.60 -5.39 -2.79
CA VAL A 66 4.97 -5.16 -1.48
C VAL A 66 5.63 -6.06 -0.43
N PRO A 67 5.54 -5.73 0.87
CA PRO A 67 6.00 -6.64 1.92
C PRO A 67 5.23 -7.97 1.92
N GLU A 68 3.91 -7.92 1.72
CA GLU A 68 3.03 -9.09 1.75
C GLU A 68 1.92 -8.98 0.71
N ILE A 69 1.58 -10.11 0.07
CA ILE A 69 0.49 -10.16 -0.93
C ILE A 69 -0.87 -10.29 -0.25
N HIS A 70 -0.91 -10.79 0.98
CA HIS A 70 -2.13 -10.94 1.77
C HIS A 70 -2.36 -9.72 2.69
N GLY A 71 -3.52 -9.69 3.33
CA GLY A 71 -3.90 -8.64 4.26
C GLY A 71 -4.68 -7.49 3.61
N PRO A 72 -5.49 -6.80 4.42
CA PRO A 72 -6.41 -5.79 3.91
C PRO A 72 -5.71 -4.51 3.46
N PHE A 73 -4.59 -4.13 4.10
CA PHE A 73 -3.86 -2.90 3.80
C PHE A 73 -3.19 -2.96 2.42
N PHE A 74 -2.29 -3.93 2.21
CA PHE A 74 -1.61 -4.10 0.92
C PHE A 74 -2.56 -4.53 -0.19
N GLY A 75 -3.61 -5.30 0.14
CA GLY A 75 -4.66 -5.67 -0.80
C GLY A 75 -5.39 -4.47 -1.38
N GLN A 76 -5.71 -3.46 -0.57
CA GLN A 76 -6.33 -2.21 -1.04
C GLN A 76 -5.39 -1.41 -1.95
N MET A 77 -4.10 -1.31 -1.59
CA MET A 77 -3.09 -0.62 -2.40
C MET A 77 -2.92 -1.27 -3.76
N MET A 78 -2.68 -2.60 -3.79
CA MET A 78 -2.50 -3.36 -5.03
C MET A 78 -3.73 -3.28 -5.93
N SER A 79 -4.93 -3.39 -5.37
CA SER A 79 -6.19 -3.28 -6.11
C SER A 79 -6.37 -1.90 -6.73
N ALA A 80 -6.00 -0.84 -6.01
CA ALA A 80 -6.08 0.53 -6.50
C ALA A 80 -5.11 0.77 -7.68
N VAL A 81 -3.86 0.33 -7.53
CA VAL A 81 -2.85 0.41 -8.60
C VAL A 81 -3.30 -0.38 -9.84
N GLU A 82 -3.76 -1.62 -9.65
CA GLU A 82 -4.18 -2.51 -10.74
C GLU A 82 -5.37 -1.92 -11.50
N THR A 83 -6.36 -1.40 -10.79
CA THR A 83 -7.57 -0.83 -11.39
C THR A 83 -7.24 0.36 -12.30
N GLU A 84 -6.41 1.30 -11.82
CA GLU A 84 -6.00 2.47 -12.59
C GLU A 84 -5.17 2.07 -13.83
N LEU A 85 -4.21 1.17 -13.67
CA LEU A 85 -3.36 0.70 -14.77
C LEU A 85 -4.16 -0.10 -15.79
N ARG A 86 -5.08 -0.97 -15.36
CA ARG A 86 -5.95 -1.75 -16.25
C ARG A 86 -6.87 -0.87 -17.06
N ALA A 87 -7.43 0.19 -16.47
CA ALA A 87 -8.24 1.16 -17.20
C ALA A 87 -7.47 1.83 -18.34
N ALA A 88 -6.15 1.97 -18.19
CA ALA A 88 -5.24 2.48 -19.23
C ALA A 88 -4.66 1.38 -20.14
N GLY A 89 -5.16 0.13 -20.06
CA GLY A 89 -4.69 -1.00 -20.87
C GLY A 89 -3.30 -1.52 -20.47
N LYS A 90 -2.92 -1.36 -19.19
CA LYS A 90 -1.67 -1.87 -18.63
C LYS A 90 -1.95 -3.06 -17.71
N HIS A 91 -0.93 -3.91 -17.50
CA HIS A 91 -1.00 -5.07 -16.63
C HIS A 91 0.00 -4.95 -15.50
N VAL A 92 -0.18 -5.71 -14.43
CA VAL A 92 0.72 -5.72 -13.28
C VAL A 92 1.39 -7.09 -13.11
N ILE A 93 2.63 -7.06 -12.60
CA ILE A 93 3.35 -8.23 -12.08
C ILE A 93 3.64 -7.92 -10.62
N ILE A 94 3.18 -8.78 -9.70
CA ILE A 94 3.30 -8.56 -8.26
C ILE A 94 4.32 -9.52 -7.67
N THR A 95 5.20 -9.01 -6.80
CA THR A 95 6.13 -9.80 -5.99
C THR A 95 6.13 -9.31 -4.55
N ALA A 96 6.59 -10.16 -3.62
CA ALA A 96 6.66 -9.82 -2.20
C ALA A 96 8.10 -9.88 -1.69
N GLY A 97 8.49 -8.84 -0.93
CA GLY A 97 9.81 -8.71 -0.32
C GLY A 97 9.89 -9.16 1.14
N HIS A 98 8.74 -9.41 1.79
CA HIS A 98 8.64 -9.92 3.15
C HIS A 98 9.37 -9.08 4.22
N SER A 99 9.52 -7.78 4.02
CA SER A 99 10.30 -6.88 4.88
C SER A 99 11.73 -7.42 5.15
N ASP A 100 12.32 -8.02 4.12
CA ASP A 100 13.65 -8.64 4.14
C ASP A 100 14.48 -8.01 3.03
N GLU A 101 15.67 -7.50 3.37
CA GLU A 101 16.49 -6.69 2.46
C GLU A 101 16.85 -7.44 1.18
N GLU A 102 17.28 -8.71 1.30
CA GLU A 102 17.69 -9.51 0.15
C GLU A 102 16.49 -9.83 -0.76
N LYS A 103 15.34 -10.14 -0.17
CA LYS A 103 14.12 -10.42 -0.95
C LYS A 103 13.53 -9.17 -1.60
N GLU A 104 13.65 -8.00 -0.96
CA GLU A 104 13.25 -6.73 -1.58
C GLU A 104 14.14 -6.42 -2.79
N LYS A 105 15.47 -6.62 -2.67
CA LYS A 105 16.42 -6.49 -3.79
C LYS A 105 16.11 -7.48 -4.91
N ASP A 106 15.98 -8.76 -4.58
CA ASP A 106 15.60 -9.81 -5.54
C ASP A 106 14.28 -9.49 -6.25
N GLY A 107 13.29 -8.98 -5.52
CA GLY A 107 12.00 -8.57 -6.09
C GLY A 107 12.14 -7.44 -7.12
N ILE A 108 12.96 -6.43 -6.83
CA ILE A 108 13.25 -5.33 -7.76
C ILE A 108 13.97 -5.86 -9.02
N GLU A 109 15.04 -6.63 -8.84
CA GLU A 109 15.80 -7.23 -9.94
C GLU A 109 14.92 -8.16 -10.79
N PHE A 110 14.07 -8.97 -10.17
CA PHE A 110 13.10 -9.79 -10.87
C PHE A 110 12.20 -8.96 -11.78
N LEU A 111 11.61 -7.87 -11.26
CA LEU A 111 10.71 -7.01 -12.03
C LEU A 111 11.43 -6.29 -13.17
N ILE A 112 12.68 -5.85 -12.95
CA ILE A 112 13.55 -5.29 -13.99
C ILE A 112 13.82 -6.34 -15.08
N SER A 113 14.18 -7.57 -14.69
CA SER A 113 14.47 -8.67 -15.62
C SER A 113 13.25 -9.08 -16.45
N ARG A 114 12.03 -8.85 -15.94
CA ARG A 114 10.76 -9.04 -16.67
C ARG A 114 10.43 -7.89 -17.63
N ASN A 115 11.33 -6.91 -17.74
CA ASN A 115 11.16 -5.70 -18.56
C ASN A 115 9.87 -4.94 -18.18
N CYS A 116 9.56 -4.83 -16.90
CA CYS A 116 8.50 -3.94 -16.45
C CYS A 116 8.82 -2.51 -16.88
N ASP A 117 7.82 -1.78 -17.38
CA ASP A 117 8.01 -0.40 -17.87
C ASP A 117 8.22 0.59 -16.71
N ALA A 118 7.78 0.23 -15.51
CA ALA A 118 8.02 0.91 -14.23
C ALA A 118 7.80 -0.08 -13.09
N ILE A 119 8.22 0.32 -11.89
CA ILE A 119 7.96 -0.41 -10.64
C ILE A 119 7.30 0.54 -9.65
N ILE A 120 6.27 0.07 -8.93
CA ILE A 120 5.68 0.72 -7.76
C ILE A 120 6.09 -0.14 -6.57
N ALA A 121 6.87 0.42 -5.65
CA ALA A 121 7.47 -0.32 -4.56
C ALA A 121 7.06 0.23 -3.18
N HIS A 122 6.59 -0.66 -2.31
CA HIS A 122 6.57 -0.46 -0.88
C HIS A 122 7.68 -1.31 -0.29
N VAL A 123 8.79 -0.68 0.10
CA VAL A 123 9.97 -1.34 0.66
C VAL A 123 10.21 -0.86 2.09
N GLU A 124 10.66 -1.74 2.94
CA GLU A 124 10.83 -1.49 4.37
C GLU A 124 12.25 -1.80 4.86
N ALA A 125 12.95 -2.73 4.22
CA ALA A 125 14.22 -3.27 4.71
C ALA A 125 15.45 -2.72 3.96
N VAL A 126 15.33 -2.40 2.66
CA VAL A 126 16.44 -1.80 1.90
C VAL A 126 16.76 -0.41 2.41
N ASP A 127 18.03 -0.06 2.44
CA ASP A 127 18.51 1.23 2.89
C ASP A 127 18.39 2.33 1.80
N ASP A 128 18.58 3.58 2.22
CA ASP A 128 18.49 4.74 1.31
C ASP A 128 19.60 4.76 0.26
N ASP A 129 20.76 4.18 0.53
CA ASP A 129 21.88 4.18 -0.41
C ASP A 129 21.62 3.20 -1.56
N TYR A 130 21.02 2.05 -1.26
CA TYR A 130 20.52 1.14 -2.29
C TYR A 130 19.45 1.82 -3.15
N ILE A 131 18.46 2.47 -2.51
CA ILE A 131 17.37 3.17 -3.22
C ILE A 131 17.94 4.27 -4.13
N LYS A 132 18.91 5.06 -3.67
CA LYS A 132 19.60 6.07 -4.50
C LYS A 132 20.34 5.44 -5.68
N GLY A 133 20.96 4.26 -5.47
CA GLY A 133 21.60 3.50 -6.54
C GLY A 133 20.66 3.13 -7.68
N LEU A 134 19.38 2.91 -7.39
CA LEU A 134 18.35 2.60 -8.38
C LEU A 134 17.99 3.79 -9.30
N GLU A 135 18.40 5.01 -8.97
CA GLU A 135 18.17 6.18 -9.84
C GLU A 135 18.84 6.03 -11.22
N ALA A 136 19.95 5.29 -11.29
CA ALA A 136 20.67 5.01 -12.53
C ALA A 136 19.97 3.96 -13.42
N GLU A 137 18.99 3.23 -12.87
CA GLU A 137 18.24 2.22 -13.60
C GLU A 137 17.34 2.83 -14.68
N LYS A 138 17.22 2.11 -15.81
CA LYS A 138 16.34 2.53 -16.91
C LYS A 138 14.85 2.40 -16.54
N THR A 139 14.53 1.49 -15.64
CA THR A 139 13.16 1.24 -15.15
C THR A 139 12.89 2.19 -13.99
N PRO A 140 12.03 3.21 -14.17
CA PRO A 140 11.70 4.13 -13.10
C PRO A 140 10.96 3.42 -11.96
N ILE A 141 11.31 3.76 -10.72
CA ILE A 141 10.69 3.21 -9.51
C ILE A 141 10.01 4.34 -8.76
N ILE A 142 8.75 4.10 -8.35
CA ILE A 142 7.94 4.98 -7.52
C ILE A 142 7.77 4.29 -6.17
N PHE A 143 8.01 5.02 -5.10
CA PHE A 143 7.95 4.50 -3.73
C PHE A 143 6.64 4.95 -3.04
N ILE A 144 5.97 4.00 -2.39
CA ILE A 144 4.82 4.28 -1.51
C ILE A 144 5.25 4.02 -0.07
N SER A 145 4.91 4.94 0.83
CA SER A 145 5.22 4.88 2.27
C SER A 145 6.72 4.88 2.60
N ARG A 146 7.58 5.15 1.62
CA ARG A 146 9.01 5.37 1.81
C ARG A 146 9.37 6.75 1.25
N TYR A 147 9.96 7.58 2.07
CA TYR A 147 10.46 8.91 1.65
C TYR A 147 11.97 8.91 1.61
N VAL A 148 12.53 9.30 0.48
CA VAL A 148 13.96 9.53 0.28
C VAL A 148 14.11 10.93 -0.32
N GLU A 149 14.79 11.83 0.39
CA GLU A 149 14.87 13.26 0.05
C GLU A 149 15.34 13.53 -1.38
N SER A 150 16.37 12.80 -1.83
CA SER A 150 16.88 12.93 -3.20
C SER A 150 15.93 12.45 -4.30
N LEU A 151 14.90 11.70 -3.95
CA LEU A 151 13.89 11.11 -4.84
C LEU A 151 12.48 11.54 -4.48
N ALA A 152 12.32 12.71 -3.84
CA ALA A 152 11.04 13.19 -3.32
C ALA A 152 9.93 13.23 -4.39
N ASP A 153 10.28 13.51 -5.64
CA ASP A 153 9.38 13.50 -6.80
C ASP A 153 8.90 12.10 -7.22
N ARG A 154 9.49 11.04 -6.66
CA ARG A 154 9.11 9.63 -6.86
C ARG A 154 8.57 8.97 -5.61
N CYS A 155 8.41 9.72 -4.51
CA CYS A 155 7.91 9.21 -3.24
C CYS A 155 6.48 9.69 -2.99
N ILE A 156 5.66 8.80 -2.43
CA ILE A 156 4.31 9.09 -1.93
C ILE A 156 4.28 8.67 -0.46
N SER A 157 4.01 9.61 0.43
CA SER A 157 4.15 9.41 1.87
C SER A 157 2.92 9.89 2.64
N LEU A 158 2.77 9.34 3.86
CA LEU A 158 1.81 9.77 4.86
C LEU A 158 2.56 10.41 6.03
N ASP A 159 1.96 11.42 6.66
CA ASP A 159 2.45 11.95 7.94
C ASP A 159 2.10 10.99 9.09
N ASN A 160 2.94 9.97 9.25
CA ASN A 160 2.75 8.94 10.28
C ASN A 160 2.90 9.51 11.70
N GLU A 161 3.77 10.51 11.89
CA GLU A 161 3.93 11.14 13.21
C GLU A 161 2.67 11.92 13.59
N LEU A 162 2.13 12.72 12.68
CA LEU A 162 0.86 13.40 12.92
C LEU A 162 -0.27 12.38 13.20
N GLY A 163 -0.28 11.25 12.52
CA GLY A 163 -1.27 10.20 12.76
C GLY A 163 -1.20 9.62 14.16
N GLY A 164 -0.01 9.28 14.65
CA GLY A 164 0.22 8.82 16.02
C GLY A 164 -0.14 9.89 17.06
N TYR A 165 0.15 11.16 16.74
CA TYR A 165 -0.26 12.31 17.56
C TYR A 165 -1.78 12.45 17.64
N ILE A 166 -2.50 12.41 16.51
CA ILE A 166 -3.96 12.51 16.48
C ILE A 166 -4.60 11.34 17.25
N ALA A 167 -4.11 10.11 17.07
CA ALA A 167 -4.61 8.95 17.77
C ALA A 167 -4.55 9.13 19.29
N THR A 168 -3.40 9.52 19.81
CA THR A 168 -3.20 9.70 21.25
C THR A 168 -3.94 10.92 21.79
N SER A 169 -3.92 12.05 21.07
CA SER A 169 -4.66 13.25 21.44
C SER A 169 -6.17 13.00 21.50
N THR A 170 -6.69 12.10 20.63
CA THR A 170 -8.09 11.70 20.70
C THR A 170 -8.42 10.99 22.00
N LEU A 171 -7.59 10.05 22.45
CA LEU A 171 -7.77 9.40 23.74
C LEU A 171 -7.70 10.40 24.90
N ILE A 172 -6.75 11.34 24.87
CA ILE A 172 -6.60 12.39 25.89
C ILE A 172 -7.85 13.30 25.93
N ALA A 173 -8.39 13.67 24.78
CA ALA A 173 -9.59 14.49 24.68
C ALA A 173 -10.84 13.80 25.28
N HIS A 174 -10.87 12.46 25.31
CA HIS A 174 -11.90 11.67 25.99
C HIS A 174 -11.57 11.38 27.48
N GLY A 175 -10.62 12.12 28.08
CA GLY A 175 -10.31 12.05 29.52
C GLY A 175 -9.30 10.98 29.91
N HIS A 176 -8.76 10.19 28.98
CA HIS A 176 -7.74 9.19 29.30
C HIS A 176 -6.40 9.86 29.62
N LYS A 177 -5.78 9.49 30.75
CA LYS A 177 -4.48 10.04 31.20
C LYS A 177 -3.38 8.97 31.24
N GLU A 178 -3.75 7.74 31.49
CA GLU A 178 -2.84 6.59 31.48
C GLU A 178 -3.09 5.75 30.22
N ILE A 179 -2.27 5.99 29.21
CA ILE A 179 -2.44 5.45 27.85
C ILE A 179 -1.26 4.55 27.54
N ALA A 180 -1.55 3.28 27.27
CA ALA A 180 -0.58 2.33 26.77
C ALA A 180 -0.41 2.45 25.24
N CYS A 181 0.73 2.02 24.72
CA CYS A 181 1.02 2.02 23.28
C CYS A 181 1.56 0.68 22.81
N ILE A 182 0.90 0.05 21.85
CA ILE A 182 1.44 -1.11 21.11
C ILE A 182 1.93 -0.59 19.76
N ALA A 183 3.23 -0.33 19.67
CA ALA A 183 3.81 0.60 18.69
C ALA A 183 4.21 -0.04 17.34
N GLY A 184 4.11 -1.34 17.16
CA GLY A 184 4.67 -1.99 15.97
C GLY A 184 6.21 -2.09 15.98
N PRO A 185 6.82 -2.71 14.95
CA PRO A 185 8.27 -2.95 14.90
C PRO A 185 9.05 -1.65 14.73
N GLN A 186 9.97 -1.35 15.63
CA GLN A 186 10.76 -0.11 15.58
C GLN A 186 11.90 -0.14 14.54
N THR A 187 11.98 -1.19 13.75
CA THR A 187 12.81 -1.25 12.53
C THR A 187 12.13 -0.59 11.33
N LYS A 188 10.82 -0.31 11.43
CA LYS A 188 10.02 0.30 10.37
C LYS A 188 9.82 1.79 10.63
N SER A 189 10.08 2.62 9.64
CA SER A 189 10.04 4.08 9.76
C SER A 189 8.65 4.63 10.13
N ASP A 190 7.59 4.00 9.65
CA ASP A 190 6.21 4.37 9.99
C ASP A 190 5.87 4.05 11.45
N ALA A 191 6.31 2.90 11.98
CA ALA A 191 6.13 2.54 13.39
C ALA A 191 6.90 3.51 14.33
N VAL A 192 8.14 3.86 13.97
CA VAL A 192 8.94 4.85 14.70
C VAL A 192 8.24 6.20 14.72
N ALA A 193 7.74 6.67 13.57
CA ALA A 193 7.05 7.95 13.47
C ALA A 193 5.73 7.94 14.25
N ARG A 194 4.91 6.88 14.18
CA ARG A 194 3.66 6.75 14.96
C ARG A 194 3.92 6.78 16.47
N LEU A 195 4.97 6.09 16.95
CA LEU A 195 5.37 6.13 18.35
C LEU A 195 5.89 7.51 18.75
N ALA A 196 6.64 8.20 17.89
CA ALA A 196 7.07 9.58 18.14
C ALA A 196 5.86 10.52 18.30
N GLY A 197 4.84 10.38 17.45
CA GLY A 197 3.58 11.11 17.56
C GLY A 197 2.85 10.83 18.87
N HIS A 198 2.77 9.57 19.30
CA HIS A 198 2.23 9.19 20.60
C HIS A 198 2.97 9.90 21.73
N LYS A 199 4.30 9.80 21.76
CA LYS A 199 5.12 10.43 22.80
C LYS A 199 4.97 11.95 22.80
N ARG A 200 4.90 12.58 21.62
CA ARG A 200 4.68 14.01 21.50
C ARG A 200 3.34 14.44 22.09
N ALA A 201 2.25 13.74 21.79
CA ALA A 201 0.92 14.04 22.34
C ALA A 201 0.89 13.92 23.86
N MET A 202 1.46 12.85 24.43
CA MET A 202 1.57 12.68 25.89
C MET A 202 2.33 13.84 26.55
N ASN A 203 3.49 14.20 26.01
CA ASN A 203 4.34 15.26 26.55
C ASN A 203 3.67 16.64 26.48
N GLU A 204 3.06 17.00 25.35
CA GLU A 204 2.38 18.29 25.17
C GLU A 204 1.20 18.46 26.14
N HIS A 205 0.57 17.35 26.56
CA HIS A 205 -0.51 17.38 27.57
C HIS A 205 -0.02 17.14 29.01
N GLY A 206 1.31 17.11 29.23
CA GLY A 206 1.90 16.93 30.56
C GLY A 206 1.64 15.56 31.19
N LEU A 207 1.39 14.53 30.37
CA LEU A 207 1.15 13.16 30.80
C LEU A 207 2.44 12.35 30.87
N THR A 208 2.51 11.44 31.85
CA THR A 208 3.70 10.61 32.05
C THR A 208 3.72 9.44 31.05
N ILE A 209 4.83 9.28 30.36
CA ILE A 209 5.09 8.10 29.52
C ILE A 209 5.79 7.06 30.39
N LYS A 210 5.21 5.86 30.50
CA LYS A 210 5.79 4.72 31.19
C LYS A 210 6.33 3.72 30.17
N ASP A 211 7.61 3.39 30.24
CA ASP A 211 8.21 2.40 29.32
C ASP A 211 7.58 1.01 29.46
N SER A 212 7.05 0.67 30.65
CA SER A 212 6.29 -0.54 30.91
C SER A 212 4.98 -0.64 30.11
N LEU A 213 4.40 0.51 29.71
CA LEU A 213 3.20 0.63 28.90
C LEU A 213 3.49 0.85 27.40
N ILE A 214 4.75 0.68 26.97
CA ILE A 214 5.12 0.64 25.56
C ILE A 214 5.52 -0.79 25.21
N TYR A 215 4.93 -1.31 24.13
CA TYR A 215 5.26 -2.62 23.57
C TYR A 215 5.56 -2.52 22.07
N GLU A 216 6.74 -2.95 21.69
CA GLU A 216 7.18 -3.04 20.31
C GLU A 216 6.85 -4.43 19.77
N GLY A 217 5.71 -4.57 19.11
CA GLY A 217 5.22 -5.83 18.55
C GLY A 217 5.23 -5.83 17.02
N GLU A 218 4.84 -6.95 16.43
CA GLU A 218 4.60 -7.04 15.00
C GLU A 218 3.29 -6.31 14.63
N PHE A 219 3.19 -5.84 13.38
CA PHE A 219 1.95 -5.29 12.81
C PHE A 219 0.91 -6.38 12.48
N LYS A 220 0.70 -7.28 13.44
CA LYS A 220 -0.21 -8.43 13.36
C LYS A 220 -1.05 -8.52 14.63
N GLU A 221 -2.11 -9.30 14.58
CA GLU A 221 -2.99 -9.55 15.73
C GLU A 221 -2.22 -10.13 16.92
N ILE A 222 -1.21 -10.95 16.66
CA ILE A 222 -0.36 -11.50 17.71
C ILE A 222 0.40 -10.42 18.49
N GLY A 223 0.82 -9.34 17.81
CA GLY A 223 1.44 -8.17 18.45
C GLY A 223 0.50 -7.51 19.43
N GLY A 224 -0.77 -7.36 19.05
CA GLY A 224 -1.83 -6.83 19.92
C GLY A 224 -2.08 -7.68 21.15
N LYS A 225 -2.21 -8.99 20.95
CA LYS A 225 -2.38 -9.97 22.03
C LYS A 225 -1.23 -9.92 23.03
N LEU A 226 -0.01 -10.06 22.56
CA LEU A 226 1.18 -10.11 23.44
C LEU A 226 1.42 -8.76 24.14
N GLY A 227 1.16 -7.64 23.47
CA GLY A 227 1.26 -6.31 24.07
C GLY A 227 0.28 -6.12 25.23
N LEU A 228 -1.00 -6.43 25.01
CA LEU A 228 -2.01 -6.32 26.09
C LEU A 228 -1.74 -7.31 27.24
N GLU A 229 -1.33 -8.54 26.93
CA GLU A 229 -0.91 -9.52 27.95
C GLU A 229 0.23 -8.98 28.84
N LYS A 230 1.25 -8.35 28.22
CA LYS A 230 2.35 -7.70 28.94
C LYS A 230 1.85 -6.59 29.86
N PHE A 231 0.95 -5.72 29.36
CA PHE A 231 0.45 -4.59 30.14
C PHE A 231 -0.38 -5.04 31.33
N ILE A 232 -1.24 -6.04 31.19
CA ILE A 232 -2.00 -6.61 32.30
C ILE A 232 -1.07 -7.23 33.38
N LYS A 233 0.02 -7.85 32.95
CA LYS A 233 1.02 -8.45 33.87
C LYS A 233 1.91 -7.40 34.56
N SER A 234 2.03 -6.19 34.01
CA SER A 234 2.88 -5.14 34.61
C SER A 234 2.33 -4.55 35.90
N ASN A 235 1.03 -4.74 36.15
CA ASN A 235 0.28 -4.07 37.23
C ASN A 235 0.26 -2.54 37.15
N ASP A 236 0.67 -1.96 36.02
CA ASP A 236 0.49 -0.53 35.75
C ASP A 236 -0.96 -0.25 35.38
N ASN A 237 -1.49 0.85 35.88
CA ASN A 237 -2.81 1.31 35.49
C ASN A 237 -2.76 1.89 34.07
N PHE A 238 -3.72 1.52 33.25
CA PHE A 238 -4.02 2.16 31.97
C PHE A 238 -5.52 1.99 31.66
N THR A 239 -6.08 2.95 30.95
CA THR A 239 -7.51 2.96 30.58
C THR A 239 -7.71 2.96 29.07
N ALA A 240 -6.64 3.15 28.31
CA ALA A 240 -6.70 3.16 26.85
C ALA A 240 -5.41 2.63 26.24
N ILE A 241 -5.52 2.15 24.99
CA ILE A 241 -4.39 1.71 24.18
C ILE A 241 -4.41 2.40 22.82
N ALA A 242 -3.29 3.03 22.46
CA ALA A 242 -2.98 3.47 21.12
C ALA A 242 -2.25 2.31 20.38
N CYS A 243 -2.85 1.78 19.33
CA CYS A 243 -2.30 0.68 18.54
C CYS A 243 -1.65 1.20 17.27
N GLY A 244 -0.48 0.65 16.93
CA GLY A 244 0.28 1.02 15.75
C GLY A 244 -0.45 0.77 14.43
N ASN A 245 -1.38 -0.21 14.40
CA ASN A 245 -2.31 -0.43 13.29
C ASN A 245 -3.61 -1.15 13.75
N ASP A 246 -4.54 -1.36 12.83
CA ASP A 246 -5.84 -2.00 13.11
C ASP A 246 -5.70 -3.51 13.37
N GLU A 247 -4.70 -4.18 12.80
CA GLU A 247 -4.45 -5.60 13.08
C GLU A 247 -4.01 -5.79 14.54
N ILE A 248 -3.08 -4.96 15.03
CA ILE A 248 -2.70 -4.90 16.44
C ILE A 248 -3.94 -4.63 17.31
N ALA A 249 -4.75 -3.62 16.93
CA ALA A 249 -5.96 -3.27 17.70
C ALA A 249 -6.93 -4.46 17.78
N SER A 250 -7.16 -5.17 16.68
CA SER A 250 -8.05 -6.33 16.63
C SER A 250 -7.58 -7.46 17.55
N GLY A 251 -6.28 -7.71 17.60
CA GLY A 251 -5.66 -8.70 18.50
C GLY A 251 -5.79 -8.31 19.96
N ALA A 252 -5.53 -7.05 20.31
CA ALA A 252 -5.71 -6.51 21.66
C ALA A 252 -7.18 -6.58 22.11
N MET A 253 -8.12 -6.14 21.26
CA MET A 253 -9.58 -6.21 21.54
C MET A 253 -10.07 -7.64 21.74
N THR A 254 -9.55 -8.59 20.95
CA THR A 254 -9.91 -10.01 21.08
C THR A 254 -9.40 -10.56 22.41
N TYR A 255 -8.13 -10.32 22.74
CA TYR A 255 -7.55 -10.74 24.01
C TYR A 255 -8.25 -10.12 25.22
N ALA A 256 -8.59 -8.83 25.16
CA ALA A 256 -9.35 -8.14 26.21
C ALA A 256 -10.67 -8.86 26.52
N ARG A 257 -11.48 -9.15 25.50
CA ARG A 257 -12.76 -9.85 25.65
C ARG A 257 -12.60 -11.26 26.20
N GLU A 258 -11.60 -12.01 25.73
CA GLU A 258 -11.29 -13.36 26.24
C GLU A 258 -10.92 -13.37 27.72
N HIS A 259 -10.46 -12.22 28.26
CA HIS A 259 -10.10 -12.02 29.67
C HIS A 259 -11.14 -11.22 30.47
N GLY A 260 -12.35 -11.08 29.91
CA GLY A 260 -13.50 -10.50 30.63
C GLY A 260 -13.53 -8.97 30.71
N LEU A 261 -12.68 -8.27 29.93
CA LEU A 261 -12.74 -6.80 29.83
C LEU A 261 -13.86 -6.38 28.86
N HIS A 262 -14.65 -5.40 29.28
CA HIS A 262 -15.69 -4.79 28.46
C HIS A 262 -15.12 -3.59 27.69
N LEU A 263 -15.30 -3.60 26.38
CA LEU A 263 -14.84 -2.52 25.51
C LEU A 263 -16.05 -1.69 25.06
N PRO A 264 -15.99 -0.35 25.15
CA PRO A 264 -14.84 0.47 25.56
C PRO A 264 -14.76 0.77 27.06
N ASP A 265 -15.71 0.28 27.89
CA ASP A 265 -15.92 0.74 29.27
C ASP A 265 -14.72 0.48 30.21
N ASP A 266 -14.13 -0.75 30.14
CA ASP A 266 -12.95 -1.11 30.94
C ASP A 266 -11.65 -0.72 30.21
N LEU A 267 -11.67 -0.65 28.87
CA LEU A 267 -10.50 -0.37 28.06
C LEU A 267 -10.90 0.23 26.71
N SER A 268 -10.44 1.44 26.45
CA SER A 268 -10.57 2.11 25.16
C SER A 268 -9.44 1.71 24.21
N VAL A 269 -9.75 1.58 22.92
CA VAL A 269 -8.77 1.19 21.90
C VAL A 269 -8.89 2.09 20.68
N ILE A 270 -7.76 2.60 20.19
CA ILE A 270 -7.66 3.30 18.91
C ILE A 270 -6.67 2.59 18.00
N GLY A 271 -7.04 2.42 16.72
CA GLY A 271 -6.23 1.80 15.69
C GLY A 271 -5.56 2.80 14.75
N PHE A 272 -5.01 2.26 13.67
CA PHE A 272 -4.42 3.01 12.57
C PHE A 272 -4.60 2.20 11.28
N ASP A 273 -4.80 2.83 10.13
CA ASP A 273 -4.96 2.37 8.75
C ASP A 273 -6.40 2.41 8.24
N ASN A 274 -7.43 2.31 9.09
CA ASN A 274 -8.84 2.21 8.72
C ASN A 274 -9.10 1.09 7.70
N VAL A 275 -8.57 -0.10 7.97
CA VAL A 275 -8.84 -1.26 7.12
C VAL A 275 -10.29 -1.72 7.21
N VAL A 276 -10.75 -2.47 6.21
CA VAL A 276 -12.17 -2.85 6.05
C VAL A 276 -12.80 -3.45 7.30
N PHE A 277 -12.08 -4.27 8.06
CA PHE A 277 -12.63 -4.93 9.25
C PHE A 277 -12.76 -3.99 10.46
N ALA A 278 -12.08 -2.83 10.49
CA ALA A 278 -12.21 -1.87 11.59
C ALA A 278 -13.66 -1.45 11.84
N SER A 279 -14.47 -1.37 10.78
CA SER A 279 -15.90 -1.08 10.85
C SER A 279 -16.78 -2.28 11.22
N HIS A 280 -16.22 -3.49 11.26
CA HIS A 280 -16.92 -4.74 11.56
C HIS A 280 -16.55 -5.33 12.91
N LEU A 281 -15.53 -4.81 13.57
CA LEU A 281 -15.21 -5.16 14.96
C LEU A 281 -16.33 -4.73 15.90
N TYR A 282 -16.38 -5.34 17.08
CA TYR A 282 -17.32 -4.95 18.13
C TYR A 282 -16.56 -4.70 19.45
N PRO A 283 -16.63 -3.45 19.99
CA PRO A 283 -17.19 -2.25 19.35
C PRO A 283 -16.46 -1.92 18.04
N LYS A 284 -17.10 -1.12 17.14
CA LYS A 284 -16.45 -0.67 15.92
C LYS A 284 -15.22 0.17 16.27
N LEU A 285 -14.11 -0.13 15.63
CA LEU A 285 -12.81 0.47 15.95
C LEU A 285 -12.70 1.93 15.45
N THR A 286 -12.50 2.86 16.38
CA THR A 286 -12.00 4.21 16.10
C THR A 286 -10.55 4.09 15.64
N THR A 287 -10.20 4.73 14.54
CA THR A 287 -8.89 4.54 13.90
C THR A 287 -8.44 5.77 13.13
N ILE A 288 -7.18 5.82 12.77
CA ILE A 288 -6.61 6.83 11.88
C ILE A 288 -6.63 6.33 10.45
N GLU A 289 -7.21 7.09 9.54
CA GLU A 289 -7.20 6.80 8.11
C GLU A 289 -5.79 6.92 7.53
N ASN A 290 -5.30 5.83 6.95
CA ASN A 290 -4.16 5.83 6.04
C ASN A 290 -4.72 5.68 4.62
N PRO A 291 -4.69 6.70 3.79
CA PRO A 291 -5.39 6.69 2.50
C PRO A 291 -4.67 5.87 1.44
N VAL A 292 -4.27 4.64 1.78
CA VAL A 292 -3.44 3.75 0.93
C VAL A 292 -4.05 3.48 -0.44
N ASN A 293 -5.39 3.45 -0.54
CA ASN A 293 -6.08 3.35 -1.83
C ASN A 293 -5.78 4.57 -2.73
N GLN A 294 -5.85 5.78 -2.16
CA GLN A 294 -5.55 7.01 -2.90
C GLN A 294 -4.06 7.08 -3.26
N MET A 295 -3.18 6.69 -2.34
CA MET A 295 -1.73 6.63 -2.59
C MET A 295 -1.41 5.65 -3.73
N GLY A 296 -2.05 4.48 -3.76
CA GLY A 296 -1.91 3.52 -4.86
C GLY A 296 -2.37 4.07 -6.21
N LYS A 297 -3.54 4.76 -6.25
CA LYS A 297 -4.01 5.45 -7.45
C LYS A 297 -3.03 6.52 -7.91
N THR A 298 -2.50 7.30 -6.99
CA THR A 298 -1.50 8.33 -7.30
C THR A 298 -0.23 7.73 -7.88
N ALA A 299 0.28 6.63 -7.33
CA ALA A 299 1.44 5.93 -7.89
C ALA A 299 1.18 5.45 -9.33
N ALA A 300 0.01 4.87 -9.58
CA ALA A 300 -0.39 4.46 -10.93
C ALA A 300 -0.46 5.66 -11.90
N LYS A 301 -1.06 6.79 -11.47
CA LYS A 301 -1.10 8.03 -12.26
C LYS A 301 0.29 8.59 -12.55
N MET A 302 1.23 8.53 -11.60
CA MET A 302 2.62 8.91 -11.84
C MET A 302 3.25 8.06 -12.95
N VAL A 303 3.07 6.72 -12.89
CA VAL A 303 3.53 5.83 -13.97
C VAL A 303 2.89 6.20 -15.31
N LEU A 304 1.59 6.44 -15.35
CA LEU A 304 0.88 6.81 -16.58
C LEU A 304 1.40 8.13 -17.16
N ARG A 305 1.67 9.13 -16.31
CA ARG A 305 2.21 10.42 -16.70
C ARG A 305 3.67 10.32 -17.19
N ASP A 306 4.52 9.73 -16.35
CA ASP A 306 5.99 9.86 -16.54
C ASP A 306 6.52 8.82 -17.54
N VAL A 307 5.92 7.63 -17.57
CA VAL A 307 6.36 6.52 -18.42
C VAL A 307 5.56 6.46 -19.71
N TYR A 308 4.24 6.55 -19.61
CA TYR A 308 3.36 6.41 -20.79
C TYR A 308 2.92 7.74 -21.40
N LYS A 309 3.35 8.87 -20.82
CA LYS A 309 3.10 10.24 -21.31
C LYS A 309 1.59 10.56 -21.44
N GLN A 310 0.78 9.97 -20.60
CA GLN A 310 -0.65 10.29 -20.51
C GLN A 310 -0.85 11.53 -19.63
N GLN A 311 -1.73 12.41 -20.02
CA GLN A 311 -2.09 13.56 -19.20
C GLN A 311 -2.79 13.09 -17.93
N GLN A 312 -2.36 13.60 -16.80
CA GLN A 312 -2.91 13.32 -15.47
C GLN A 312 -3.17 14.64 -14.74
N ASP A 313 -4.07 14.59 -13.77
CA ASP A 313 -4.29 15.67 -12.82
C ASP A 313 -3.05 15.88 -11.94
N GLU A 314 -3.09 16.91 -11.09
CA GLU A 314 -2.04 17.18 -10.13
C GLU A 314 -1.75 15.97 -9.23
N ILE A 315 -0.48 15.69 -9.00
CA ILE A 315 0.00 14.57 -8.21
C ILE A 315 0.21 15.01 -6.76
N GLN A 316 -0.45 14.35 -5.84
CA GLN A 316 -0.26 14.55 -4.40
C GLN A 316 0.81 13.60 -3.87
N HIS A 317 1.95 14.13 -3.45
CA HIS A 317 3.07 13.35 -2.93
C HIS A 317 3.00 13.08 -1.43
N PHE A 318 2.33 13.96 -0.69
CA PHE A 318 2.25 13.86 0.76
C PHE A 318 0.80 13.90 1.23
N TYR A 319 0.42 12.92 2.06
CA TYR A 319 -0.92 12.76 2.60
C TYR A 319 -0.96 13.05 4.08
N SER A 320 -2.05 13.65 4.53
CA SER A 320 -2.33 13.85 5.95
C SER A 320 -3.29 12.77 6.45
N PRO A 321 -3.02 12.18 7.62
CA PRO A 321 -3.92 11.23 8.25
C PRO A 321 -5.17 11.94 8.76
N THR A 322 -6.30 11.22 8.85
CA THR A 322 -7.54 11.74 9.43
C THR A 322 -8.12 10.78 10.44
N LEU A 323 -8.79 11.30 11.48
CA LEU A 323 -9.48 10.49 12.47
C LEU A 323 -10.80 9.95 11.89
N ILE A 324 -11.03 8.66 12.05
CA ILE A 324 -12.32 7.99 11.80
C ILE A 324 -12.91 7.57 13.15
N ASN A 325 -13.78 8.39 13.68
CA ASN A 325 -14.41 8.16 14.98
C ASN A 325 -15.50 7.08 14.89
N ARG A 326 -15.48 6.12 15.83
CA ARG A 326 -16.45 5.02 15.97
C ARG A 326 -16.73 4.78 17.44
N ASP A 327 -16.85 3.51 17.87
CA ASP A 327 -17.46 3.11 19.14
C ASP A 327 -16.45 2.57 20.17
N SER A 328 -15.15 2.54 19.88
CA SER A 328 -14.13 1.85 20.69
C SER A 328 -13.45 2.73 21.74
N ILE A 329 -13.93 3.95 21.96
CA ILE A 329 -13.39 4.89 22.97
C ILE A 329 -14.53 5.30 23.89
N ALA A 330 -14.34 5.13 25.21
CA ALA A 330 -15.25 5.63 26.24
C ALA A 330 -14.94 7.11 26.54
N ASP A 331 -15.96 7.87 26.91
CA ASP A 331 -15.82 9.25 27.39
C ASP A 331 -15.70 9.26 28.91
N LEU A 332 -14.57 9.73 29.43
CA LEU A 332 -14.26 9.85 30.85
C LEU A 332 -14.25 11.31 31.31
N THR A 333 -14.68 12.28 30.46
CA THR A 333 -14.70 13.72 30.80
C THR A 333 -15.82 14.11 31.75
#